data_414e0a000f64ba34f1a84b4e60e7ab4d
#
_entry.id   414e0a000f64ba34f1a84b4e60e7ab4d
#
_cell.length_a   1.000
_cell.length_b   1.000
_cell.length_c   1.000
_cell.angle_alpha   90.00
_cell.angle_beta   90.00
_cell.angle_gamma   90.00
#
_symmetry.space_group_name_H-M   'P 1'
#
loop_
_entity.id
_entity.type
_entity.pdbx_description
1 polymer ?
#
loop_
_entity_poly.entity_id
_entity_poly.type
_entity_poly.pdbx_seq_one_letter_code
_entity_poly.pdbx_strand_id
1 'polypeptide(L)'
;MFYTRTRFAPSPTGNLHLGHAYSALFAAREAQKSGINGQFLLRIEDIDFDRCRPEFEKIIYEDLQWLGLSWNEPVRRQSLHMSDYKNGIDHLSARGLLYPCFCTRKKIKAEVSSSVGAPHKIPSRPEGYIYPGICRNLDTNESADRIASGAAHALRLKIDLANAMVGKLTWHDNDAGEQTAHPEIFGDVVLARKEIPASYHLAVTLEDAIQKITLVTRGEDLFLATHLHRLLQALLDLPVPQYHHHKIITDEMGKRLAKRAHSMTIEAFRQGGRTPEDVRAIIGLQNN
;
A
#
# COMPACT_ATOMS: atom_id res chain seq x y z
N MET A 1 1.19 -21.39 -20.15
CA MET A 1 0.91 -21.92 -18.80
C MET A 1 0.80 -20.73 -17.87
N PHE A 2 -0.38 -20.45 -17.34
CA PHE A 2 -0.56 -19.32 -16.42
C PHE A 2 0.05 -19.72 -15.07
N TYR A 3 0.95 -18.90 -14.55
CA TYR A 3 1.46 -19.05 -13.19
C TYR A 3 0.93 -17.92 -12.33
N THR A 4 0.56 -18.21 -11.09
CA THR A 4 0.11 -17.20 -10.13
C THR A 4 1.24 -16.87 -9.19
N ARG A 5 1.67 -15.61 -9.19
CA ARG A 5 2.67 -15.09 -8.28
C ARG A 5 2.01 -14.04 -7.37
N THR A 6 1.95 -14.36 -6.10
CA THR A 6 1.39 -13.48 -5.06
C THR A 6 2.48 -13.04 -4.09
N ARG A 7 2.15 -12.11 -3.21
CA ARG A 7 3.02 -11.71 -2.11
C ARG A 7 2.22 -11.36 -0.85
N PHE A 8 2.82 -11.60 0.30
CA PHE A 8 2.49 -10.93 1.55
C PHE A 8 3.57 -9.90 1.85
N ALA A 9 3.17 -8.67 2.20
CA ALA A 9 4.08 -7.53 2.27
C ALA A 9 3.84 -6.72 3.56
N PRO A 10 4.22 -7.26 4.74
CA PRO A 10 4.01 -6.59 6.02
C PRO A 10 5.07 -5.50 6.27
N SER A 11 4.65 -4.42 6.97
CA SER A 11 5.58 -3.45 7.56
C SER A 11 5.94 -3.90 8.97
N PRO A 12 7.24 -3.95 9.36
CA PRO A 12 7.68 -4.38 10.68
C PRO A 12 7.51 -3.27 11.74
N THR A 13 6.26 -2.81 11.93
CA THR A 13 5.89 -1.73 12.86
C THR A 13 5.18 -2.23 14.12
N GLY A 14 5.05 -3.54 14.28
CA GLY A 14 4.40 -4.24 15.37
C GLY A 14 4.20 -5.71 15.06
N ASN A 15 3.69 -6.46 16.02
CA ASN A 15 3.44 -7.90 15.89
C ASN A 15 2.28 -8.17 14.91
N LEU A 16 2.32 -9.33 14.26
CA LEU A 16 1.24 -9.77 13.40
C LEU A 16 -0.02 -10.08 14.22
N HIS A 17 -1.18 -9.76 13.68
CA HIS A 17 -2.49 -10.09 14.24
C HIS A 17 -3.30 -10.97 13.27
N LEU A 18 -4.48 -11.42 13.67
CA LEU A 18 -5.33 -12.32 12.87
C LEU A 18 -5.60 -11.82 11.45
N GLY A 19 -5.77 -10.50 11.25
CA GLY A 19 -5.95 -9.93 9.92
C GLY A 19 -4.71 -10.10 9.02
N HIS A 20 -3.51 -9.98 9.60
CA HIS A 20 -2.26 -10.25 8.88
C HIS A 20 -2.11 -11.74 8.55
N ALA A 21 -2.44 -12.64 9.51
CA ALA A 21 -2.44 -14.08 9.27
C ALA A 21 -3.40 -14.45 8.14
N TYR A 22 -4.60 -13.87 8.13
CA TYR A 22 -5.56 -14.08 7.05
C TYR A 22 -4.99 -13.66 5.71
N SER A 23 -4.47 -12.44 5.60
CA SER A 23 -3.92 -11.93 4.34
C SER A 23 -2.75 -12.78 3.83
N ALA A 24 -1.85 -13.24 4.73
CA ALA A 24 -0.72 -14.09 4.37
C ALA A 24 -1.19 -15.47 3.88
N LEU A 25 -2.07 -16.13 4.63
CA LEU A 25 -2.62 -17.43 4.29
C LEU A 25 -3.48 -17.37 3.01
N PHE A 26 -4.24 -16.29 2.83
CA PHE A 26 -5.03 -16.06 1.62
C PHE A 26 -4.10 -15.92 0.40
N ALA A 27 -3.05 -15.10 0.48
CA ALA A 27 -2.08 -14.92 -0.59
C ALA A 27 -1.39 -16.24 -0.97
N ALA A 28 -0.96 -17.02 0.01
CA ALA A 28 -0.34 -18.33 -0.21
C ALA A 28 -1.31 -19.32 -0.86
N ARG A 29 -2.57 -19.35 -0.41
CA ARG A 29 -3.62 -20.20 -1.00
C ARG A 29 -3.90 -19.83 -2.45
N GLU A 30 -3.97 -18.54 -2.78
CA GLU A 30 -4.18 -18.09 -4.17
C GLU A 30 -3.02 -18.52 -5.08
N ALA A 31 -1.78 -18.45 -4.60
CA ALA A 31 -0.64 -18.98 -5.34
C ALA A 31 -0.75 -20.51 -5.55
N GLN A 32 -1.12 -21.25 -4.52
CA GLN A 32 -1.23 -22.72 -4.56
C GLN A 32 -2.27 -23.23 -5.59
N LYS A 33 -3.28 -22.42 -5.93
CA LYS A 33 -4.27 -22.79 -6.97
C LYS A 33 -3.63 -23.05 -8.35
N SER A 34 -2.44 -22.51 -8.62
CA SER A 34 -1.65 -22.79 -9.82
C SER A 34 -0.72 -24.01 -9.70
N GLY A 35 -0.87 -24.80 -8.63
CA GLY A 35 -0.09 -26.01 -8.38
C GLY A 35 1.42 -25.70 -8.33
N ILE A 36 2.24 -26.51 -8.96
CA ILE A 36 3.71 -26.37 -8.96
C ILE A 36 4.20 -25.04 -9.55
N ASN A 37 3.39 -24.36 -10.32
CA ASN A 37 3.72 -23.06 -10.92
C ASN A 37 3.33 -21.88 -10.02
N GLY A 38 2.67 -22.12 -8.90
CA GLY A 38 2.29 -21.09 -7.95
C GLY A 38 3.49 -20.61 -7.14
N GLN A 39 3.62 -19.29 -6.95
CA GLN A 39 4.69 -18.69 -6.17
C GLN A 39 4.12 -17.71 -5.16
N PHE A 40 4.48 -17.89 -3.91
CA PHE A 40 4.18 -16.99 -2.81
C PHE A 40 5.46 -16.32 -2.34
N LEU A 41 5.51 -14.99 -2.39
CA LEU A 41 6.66 -14.18 -1.99
C LEU A 41 6.40 -13.49 -0.64
N LEU A 42 7.49 -13.24 0.07
CA LEU A 42 7.49 -12.34 1.22
C LEU A 42 8.30 -11.09 0.88
N ARG A 43 7.73 -9.91 1.19
CA ARG A 43 8.40 -8.61 1.10
C ARG A 43 8.26 -7.88 2.43
N ILE A 44 9.32 -7.24 2.89
CA ILE A 44 9.30 -6.41 4.09
C ILE A 44 9.22 -4.94 3.68
N GLU A 45 8.14 -4.27 4.10
CA GLU A 45 7.89 -2.86 3.81
C GLU A 45 8.41 -1.97 4.95
N ASP A 46 9.72 -1.71 4.95
CA ASP A 46 10.49 -1.10 6.03
C ASP A 46 11.01 0.31 5.72
N ILE A 47 10.38 1.03 4.78
CA ILE A 47 10.77 2.42 4.43
C ILE A 47 10.35 3.48 5.46
N ASP A 48 9.52 3.14 6.43
CA ASP A 48 9.18 4.01 7.56
C ASP A 48 10.16 3.76 8.71
N PHE A 49 11.33 4.37 8.61
CA PHE A 49 12.43 4.19 9.57
C PHE A 49 12.08 4.60 11.01
N ASP A 50 11.09 5.47 11.19
CA ASP A 50 10.66 5.92 12.51
C ASP A 50 9.89 4.83 13.26
N ARG A 51 9.14 3.98 12.57
CA ARG A 51 8.26 2.96 13.15
C ARG A 51 8.75 1.53 12.96
N CYS A 52 9.50 1.25 11.90
CA CYS A 52 10.01 -0.09 11.63
C CYS A 52 11.11 -0.47 12.61
N ARG A 53 11.07 -1.72 13.09
CA ARG A 53 12.05 -2.27 14.04
C ARG A 53 12.48 -3.67 13.64
N PRO A 54 13.78 -4.02 13.71
CA PRO A 54 14.29 -5.36 13.37
C PRO A 54 13.66 -6.47 14.21
N GLU A 55 13.30 -6.18 15.46
CA GLU A 55 12.65 -7.14 16.36
C GLU A 55 11.30 -7.60 15.81
N PHE A 56 10.51 -6.66 15.26
CA PHE A 56 9.24 -7.01 14.64
C PHE A 56 9.43 -7.78 13.33
N GLU A 57 10.47 -7.49 12.56
CA GLU A 57 10.78 -8.27 11.37
C GLU A 57 11.09 -9.73 11.71
N LYS A 58 11.88 -9.97 12.75
CA LYS A 58 12.16 -11.32 13.24
C LYS A 58 10.89 -12.07 13.64
N ILE A 59 10.00 -11.41 14.40
CA ILE A 59 8.72 -11.98 14.81
C ILE A 59 7.84 -12.29 13.59
N ILE A 60 7.84 -11.45 12.55
CA ILE A 60 7.12 -11.72 11.30
C ILE A 60 7.55 -13.07 10.69
N TYR A 61 8.86 -13.34 10.60
CA TYR A 61 9.35 -14.61 10.08
C TYR A 61 8.92 -15.80 10.95
N GLU A 62 9.08 -15.67 12.26
CA GLU A 62 8.71 -16.72 13.21
C GLU A 62 7.21 -17.04 13.16
N ASP A 63 6.37 -16.01 13.12
CA ASP A 63 4.91 -16.17 13.07
C ASP A 63 4.44 -16.78 11.76
N LEU A 64 5.01 -16.36 10.62
CA LEU A 64 4.66 -16.94 9.31
C LEU A 64 5.10 -18.40 9.20
N GLN A 65 6.30 -18.75 9.69
CA GLN A 65 6.78 -20.12 9.71
C GLN A 65 5.92 -20.98 10.64
N TRP A 66 5.55 -20.47 11.81
CA TRP A 66 4.66 -21.17 12.73
C TRP A 66 3.27 -21.39 12.09
N LEU A 67 2.74 -20.46 11.30
CA LEU A 67 1.51 -20.64 10.52
C LEU A 67 1.65 -21.67 9.39
N GLY A 68 2.82 -22.29 9.23
CA GLY A 68 3.11 -23.28 8.17
C GLY A 68 3.35 -22.65 6.80
N LEU A 69 3.68 -21.35 6.73
CA LEU A 69 3.98 -20.66 5.50
C LEU A 69 5.47 -20.74 5.19
N SER A 70 5.76 -21.02 3.92
CA SER A 70 7.08 -20.87 3.31
C SER A 70 6.93 -20.01 2.05
N TRP A 71 7.99 -19.30 1.67
CA TRP A 71 7.97 -18.40 0.53
C TRP A 71 9.10 -18.70 -0.44
N ASN A 72 8.83 -18.37 -1.69
CA ASN A 72 9.78 -18.50 -2.79
C ASN A 72 10.68 -17.27 -2.82
N GLU A 73 11.91 -17.43 -3.29
CA GLU A 73 12.94 -16.39 -3.45
C GLU A 73 13.39 -15.73 -2.13
N PRO A 74 14.53 -15.04 -2.16
CA PRO A 74 14.96 -14.21 -1.04
C PRO A 74 13.95 -13.10 -0.73
N VAL A 75 13.80 -12.81 0.55
CA VAL A 75 12.92 -11.72 1.01
C VAL A 75 13.45 -10.38 0.52
N ARG A 76 12.62 -9.63 -0.21
CA ARG A 76 12.94 -8.27 -0.60
C ARG A 76 12.60 -7.31 0.54
N ARG A 77 13.57 -6.46 0.93
CA ARG A 77 13.37 -5.36 1.89
C ARG A 77 13.37 -4.04 1.15
N GLN A 78 12.36 -3.22 1.35
CA GLN A 78 12.21 -1.93 0.67
C GLN A 78 13.39 -0.99 0.96
N SER A 79 13.89 -0.97 2.20
CA SER A 79 15.01 -0.12 2.61
C SER A 79 16.30 -0.33 1.82
N LEU A 80 16.48 -1.50 1.21
CA LEU A 80 17.65 -1.83 0.39
C LEU A 80 17.52 -1.41 -1.09
N HIS A 81 16.38 -0.85 -1.51
CA HIS A 81 16.05 -0.60 -2.90
C HIS A 81 15.60 0.84 -3.20
N MET A 82 16.12 1.81 -2.46
CA MET A 82 15.76 3.22 -2.59
C MET A 82 16.01 3.81 -3.98
N SER A 83 17.00 3.26 -4.71
CA SER A 83 17.27 3.65 -6.10
C SER A 83 16.09 3.37 -7.03
N ASP A 84 15.36 2.28 -6.83
CA ASP A 84 14.21 1.93 -7.68
C ASP A 84 13.11 2.99 -7.55
N TYR A 85 12.87 3.45 -6.33
CA TYR A 85 11.86 4.50 -6.07
C TYR A 85 12.31 5.84 -6.60
N LYS A 86 13.60 6.18 -6.42
CA LYS A 86 14.17 7.40 -6.98
C LYS A 86 14.01 7.44 -8.48
N ASN A 87 14.32 6.35 -9.19
CA ASN A 87 14.15 6.25 -10.64
C ASN A 87 12.69 6.50 -11.06
N GLY A 88 11.73 5.93 -10.33
CA GLY A 88 10.30 6.19 -10.56
C GLY A 88 9.92 7.66 -10.36
N ILE A 89 10.41 8.30 -9.32
CA ILE A 89 10.22 9.74 -9.06
C ILE A 89 10.86 10.59 -10.16
N ASP A 90 12.10 10.30 -10.55
CA ASP A 90 12.81 11.02 -11.59
C ASP A 90 12.08 10.93 -12.94
N HIS A 91 11.56 9.74 -13.28
CA HIS A 91 10.75 9.53 -14.48
C HIS A 91 9.48 10.41 -14.48
N LEU A 92 8.73 10.41 -13.40
CA LEU A 92 7.53 11.25 -13.28
C LEU A 92 7.86 12.75 -13.26
N SER A 93 8.97 13.13 -12.63
CA SER A 93 9.45 14.52 -12.60
C SER A 93 9.85 15.03 -13.98
N ALA A 94 10.56 14.22 -14.75
CA ALA A 94 10.96 14.57 -16.14
C ALA A 94 9.76 14.80 -17.06
N ARG A 95 8.60 14.19 -16.75
CA ARG A 95 7.33 14.39 -17.46
C ARG A 95 6.52 15.59 -16.94
N GLY A 96 7.06 16.35 -15.98
CA GLY A 96 6.38 17.52 -15.40
C GLY A 96 5.19 17.19 -14.51
N LEU A 97 5.05 15.91 -14.10
CA LEU A 97 3.91 15.40 -13.34
C LEU A 97 4.01 15.65 -11.84
N LEU A 98 5.19 16.02 -11.34
CA LEU A 98 5.40 16.27 -9.91
C LEU A 98 5.62 17.76 -9.63
N TYR A 99 5.29 18.16 -8.41
CA TYR A 99 5.60 19.48 -7.87
C TYR A 99 5.91 19.41 -6.38
N PRO A 100 6.76 20.33 -5.86
CA PRO A 100 7.09 20.39 -4.44
C PRO A 100 5.94 20.97 -3.63
N CYS A 101 5.66 20.38 -2.48
CA CYS A 101 4.65 20.83 -1.53
C CYS A 101 5.28 21.07 -0.16
N PHE A 102 5.29 22.30 0.30
CA PHE A 102 5.87 22.76 1.57
C PHE A 102 4.85 22.80 2.73
N CYS A 103 3.64 22.30 2.52
CA CYS A 103 2.57 22.33 3.51
C CYS A 103 2.77 21.27 4.60
N THR A 104 2.57 21.67 5.86
CA THR A 104 2.40 20.73 6.99
C THR A 104 0.99 20.15 7.00
N ARG A 105 0.78 19.00 7.65
CA ARG A 105 -0.56 18.43 7.87
C ARG A 105 -1.50 19.42 8.56
N LYS A 106 -0.97 20.19 9.53
CA LYS A 106 -1.75 21.21 10.25
C LYS A 106 -2.24 22.32 9.31
N LYS A 107 -1.36 22.80 8.41
CA LYS A 107 -1.72 23.83 7.41
C LYS A 107 -2.79 23.31 6.45
N ILE A 108 -2.66 22.09 5.93
CA ILE A 108 -3.67 21.48 5.05
C ILE A 108 -5.02 21.36 5.75
N LYS A 109 -5.02 20.86 7.00
CA LYS A 109 -6.26 20.74 7.79
C LYS A 109 -6.92 22.10 8.03
N ALA A 110 -6.16 23.14 8.36
CA ALA A 110 -6.68 24.48 8.57
C ALA A 110 -7.31 25.03 7.30
N GLU A 111 -6.65 24.91 6.15
CA GLU A 111 -7.16 25.38 4.85
C GLU A 111 -8.47 24.68 4.46
N VAL A 112 -8.50 23.34 4.58
CA VAL A 112 -9.72 22.57 4.33
C VAL A 112 -10.85 23.01 5.26
N SER A 113 -10.55 23.25 6.53
CA SER A 113 -11.59 23.71 7.50
C SER A 113 -12.08 25.12 7.23
N SER A 114 -11.23 26.04 6.75
CA SER A 114 -11.59 27.41 6.41
C SER A 114 -12.39 27.50 5.10
N SER A 115 -12.13 26.59 4.16
CA SER A 115 -12.86 26.53 2.88
C SER A 115 -14.28 25.95 3.02
N VAL A 116 -14.61 25.37 4.16
CA VAL A 116 -15.93 24.77 4.46
C VAL A 116 -16.84 25.80 5.14
N GLY A 117 -17.08 26.90 4.47
CA GLY A 117 -18.19 27.82 4.79
C GLY A 117 -19.57 27.32 4.28
N ALA A 118 -19.65 26.09 3.76
CA ALA A 118 -20.87 25.46 3.28
C ALA A 118 -21.08 24.09 3.96
N PRO A 119 -22.33 23.69 4.28
CA PRO A 119 -22.66 22.53 5.11
C PRO A 119 -22.47 21.16 4.40
N HIS A 120 -21.66 21.08 3.39
CA HIS A 120 -21.38 19.82 2.71
C HIS A 120 -20.27 19.08 3.45
N LYS A 121 -20.60 17.91 3.99
CA LYS A 121 -19.64 16.96 4.59
C LYS A 121 -18.46 16.80 3.66
N ILE A 122 -17.27 17.20 4.11
CA ILE A 122 -16.02 16.88 3.41
C ILE A 122 -15.96 15.35 3.36
N PRO A 123 -15.86 14.73 2.19
CA PRO A 123 -15.75 13.29 2.12
C PRO A 123 -14.52 12.86 2.93
N SER A 124 -14.75 12.23 4.07
CA SER A 124 -13.68 11.56 4.81
C SER A 124 -13.31 10.33 4.00
N ARG A 125 -12.11 10.32 3.44
CA ARG A 125 -11.55 9.18 2.71
C ARG A 125 -10.64 8.38 3.63
N PRO A 126 -10.30 7.14 3.29
CA PRO A 126 -9.35 6.35 4.07
C PRO A 126 -8.03 7.07 4.34
N GLU A 127 -7.61 7.97 3.45
CA GLU A 127 -6.35 8.72 3.52
C GLU A 127 -6.48 10.15 4.08
N GLY A 128 -7.65 10.56 4.53
CA GLY A 128 -7.89 11.87 5.09
C GLY A 128 -8.38 12.91 4.08
N TYR A 129 -8.02 14.20 4.26
CA TYR A 129 -8.50 15.30 3.44
C TYR A 129 -7.84 15.33 2.06
N ILE A 130 -8.65 15.63 1.00
CA ILE A 130 -8.10 15.96 -0.30
C ILE A 130 -7.25 17.23 -0.17
N TYR A 131 -6.05 17.18 -0.77
CA TYR A 131 -5.16 18.32 -0.76
C TYR A 131 -5.74 19.47 -1.61
N PRO A 132 -5.87 20.69 -1.06
CA PRO A 132 -6.53 21.82 -1.76
C PRO A 132 -5.63 22.52 -2.79
N GLY A 133 -4.44 22.01 -3.09
CA GLY A 133 -3.60 22.55 -4.16
C GLY A 133 -2.74 23.77 -3.76
N ILE A 134 -2.58 24.10 -2.48
CA ILE A 134 -1.91 25.33 -1.99
C ILE A 134 -0.56 25.60 -2.67
N CYS A 135 0.29 24.57 -2.83
CA CYS A 135 1.62 24.70 -3.44
C CYS A 135 1.64 24.39 -4.93
N ARG A 136 0.51 24.04 -5.53
CA ARG A 136 0.47 23.58 -6.92
C ARG A 136 0.83 24.68 -7.92
N ASN A 137 0.44 25.91 -7.60
CA ASN A 137 0.63 27.08 -8.44
C ASN A 137 1.71 28.04 -7.91
N LEU A 138 2.61 27.54 -7.02
CA LEU A 138 3.75 28.32 -6.61
C LEU A 138 4.63 28.65 -7.81
N ASP A 139 5.15 29.87 -7.82
CA ASP A 139 6.14 30.28 -8.82
C ASP A 139 7.35 29.34 -8.83
N THR A 140 7.87 29.05 -10.03
CA THR A 140 8.97 28.11 -10.19
C THR A 140 10.24 28.59 -9.48
N ASN A 141 10.53 29.90 -9.53
CA ASN A 141 11.71 30.47 -8.86
C ASN A 141 11.53 30.41 -7.33
N GLU A 142 10.34 30.76 -6.83
CA GLU A 142 10.03 30.64 -5.39
C GLU A 142 10.16 29.19 -4.92
N SER A 143 9.69 28.23 -5.69
CA SER A 143 9.85 26.81 -5.37
C SER A 143 11.31 26.38 -5.35
N ALA A 144 12.10 26.82 -6.34
CA ALA A 144 13.54 26.55 -6.43
C ALA A 144 14.31 27.16 -5.27
N ASP A 145 14.04 28.42 -4.90
CA ASP A 145 14.68 29.11 -3.78
C ASP A 145 14.38 28.40 -2.45
N ARG A 146 13.14 27.96 -2.24
CA ARG A 146 12.77 27.20 -1.04
C ARG A 146 13.49 25.85 -0.96
N ILE A 147 13.63 25.15 -2.09
CA ILE A 147 14.39 23.89 -2.16
C ILE A 147 15.87 24.16 -1.88
N ALA A 148 16.46 25.17 -2.52
CA ALA A 148 17.87 25.55 -2.35
C ALA A 148 18.18 25.96 -0.90
N SER A 149 17.24 26.61 -0.21
CA SER A 149 17.36 26.93 1.22
C SER A 149 17.20 25.72 2.15
N GLY A 150 16.99 24.52 1.62
CA GLY A 150 16.84 23.28 2.37
C GLY A 150 15.45 23.06 2.98
N ALA A 151 14.44 23.83 2.58
CA ALA A 151 13.08 23.67 3.08
C ALA A 151 12.55 22.24 2.88
N ALA A 152 12.04 21.63 3.96
CA ALA A 152 11.43 20.32 3.88
C ALA A 152 10.18 20.35 3.00
N HIS A 153 10.10 19.43 2.05
CA HIS A 153 8.97 19.36 1.12
C HIS A 153 8.61 17.92 0.77
N ALA A 154 7.39 17.73 0.32
CA ALA A 154 6.92 16.51 -0.31
C ALA A 154 6.82 16.72 -1.82
N LEU A 155 6.92 15.64 -2.60
CA LEU A 155 6.60 15.64 -4.01
C LEU A 155 5.18 15.11 -4.21
N ARG A 156 4.33 15.92 -4.86
CA ARG A 156 2.95 15.54 -5.15
C ARG A 156 2.75 15.32 -6.64
N LEU A 157 1.92 14.31 -6.96
CA LEU A 157 1.46 14.04 -8.31
C LEU A 157 0.34 15.00 -8.67
N LYS A 158 0.45 15.66 -9.84
CA LYS A 158 -0.63 16.44 -10.47
C LYS A 158 -1.65 15.47 -11.07
N ILE A 159 -2.65 15.08 -10.27
CA ILE A 159 -3.52 13.96 -10.60
C ILE A 159 -4.35 14.17 -11.87
N ASP A 160 -4.85 15.38 -12.11
CA ASP A 160 -5.62 15.73 -13.29
C ASP A 160 -4.76 15.65 -14.57
N LEU A 161 -3.55 16.22 -14.55
CA LEU A 161 -2.61 16.15 -15.66
C LEU A 161 -2.20 14.69 -15.94
N ALA A 162 -1.89 13.95 -14.89
CA ALA A 162 -1.53 12.54 -14.97
C ALA A 162 -2.66 11.70 -15.59
N ASN A 163 -3.90 11.94 -15.14
CA ASN A 163 -5.08 11.23 -15.65
C ASN A 163 -5.39 11.59 -17.10
N ALA A 164 -5.29 12.88 -17.47
CA ALA A 164 -5.47 13.34 -18.85
C ALA A 164 -4.43 12.72 -19.80
N MET A 165 -3.21 12.50 -19.34
CA MET A 165 -2.11 11.94 -20.14
C MET A 165 -2.31 10.47 -20.53
N VAL A 166 -2.96 9.67 -19.66
CA VAL A 166 -3.12 8.23 -19.87
C VAL A 166 -4.53 7.82 -20.34
N GLY A 167 -5.51 8.72 -20.23
CA GLY A 167 -6.90 8.46 -20.60
C GLY A 167 -7.60 7.44 -19.67
N LYS A 168 -8.65 6.80 -20.22
CA LYS A 168 -9.44 5.83 -19.47
C LYS A 168 -8.65 4.55 -19.22
N LEU A 169 -8.54 4.14 -17.96
CA LEU A 169 -7.86 2.93 -17.52
C LEU A 169 -8.85 1.97 -16.87
N THR A 170 -8.59 0.66 -17.03
CA THR A 170 -9.31 -0.40 -16.34
C THR A 170 -8.35 -1.33 -15.61
N TRP A 171 -8.88 -2.07 -14.63
CA TRP A 171 -8.21 -3.13 -13.89
C TRP A 171 -9.21 -4.20 -13.50
N HIS A 172 -8.77 -5.41 -13.21
CA HIS A 172 -9.64 -6.53 -12.91
C HIS A 172 -9.47 -7.00 -11.47
N ASP A 173 -10.60 -7.18 -10.77
CA ASP A 173 -10.68 -7.82 -9.47
C ASP A 173 -11.41 -9.16 -9.60
N ASN A 174 -10.92 -10.21 -8.93
CA ASN A 174 -11.48 -11.55 -9.08
C ASN A 174 -12.93 -11.65 -8.59
N ASP A 175 -13.31 -10.86 -7.58
CA ASP A 175 -14.66 -10.86 -7.02
C ASP A 175 -15.54 -9.75 -7.64
N ALA A 176 -14.99 -8.56 -7.83
CA ALA A 176 -15.74 -7.40 -8.33
C ALA A 176 -15.72 -7.26 -9.87
N GLY A 177 -14.95 -8.08 -10.59
CA GLY A 177 -14.83 -8.04 -12.05
C GLY A 177 -14.04 -6.83 -12.56
N GLU A 178 -14.30 -6.43 -13.82
CA GLU A 178 -13.64 -5.29 -14.43
C GLU A 178 -14.08 -3.97 -13.80
N GLN A 179 -13.11 -3.15 -13.43
CA GLN A 179 -13.30 -1.85 -12.79
C GLN A 179 -12.71 -0.73 -13.64
N THR A 180 -13.43 0.37 -13.78
CA THR A 180 -12.86 1.62 -14.31
C THR A 180 -12.05 2.30 -13.21
N ALA A 181 -10.83 2.74 -13.53
CA ALA A 181 -10.00 3.48 -12.58
C ALA A 181 -10.48 4.95 -12.44
N HIS A 182 -10.57 5.41 -11.20
CA HIS A 182 -10.98 6.76 -10.81
C HIS A 182 -9.93 7.41 -9.91
N PRO A 183 -8.68 7.64 -10.40
CA PRO A 183 -7.61 8.18 -9.57
C PRO A 183 -7.86 9.61 -9.10
N GLU A 184 -8.71 10.39 -9.80
CA GLU A 184 -9.13 11.74 -9.44
C GLU A 184 -9.74 11.83 -8.04
N ILE A 185 -10.29 10.74 -7.53
CA ILE A 185 -10.86 10.70 -6.18
C ILE A 185 -9.82 10.99 -5.08
N PHE A 186 -8.53 10.84 -5.34
CA PHE A 186 -7.47 11.06 -4.35
C PHE A 186 -7.00 12.52 -4.30
N GLY A 187 -7.25 13.31 -5.37
CA GLY A 187 -6.58 14.60 -5.54
C GLY A 187 -5.06 14.44 -5.68
N ASP A 188 -4.31 15.51 -5.48
CA ASP A 188 -2.85 15.47 -5.60
C ASP A 188 -2.19 14.73 -4.43
N VAL A 189 -1.79 13.49 -4.67
CA VAL A 189 -1.20 12.61 -3.65
C VAL A 189 0.29 12.84 -3.49
N VAL A 190 0.79 12.58 -2.29
CA VAL A 190 2.24 12.58 -2.01
C VAL A 190 2.85 11.28 -2.51
N LEU A 191 3.88 11.36 -3.35
CA LEU A 191 4.65 10.20 -3.82
C LEU A 191 6.01 10.08 -3.14
N ALA A 192 6.60 11.19 -2.66
CA ALA A 192 7.85 11.17 -1.91
C ALA A 192 7.89 12.31 -0.87
N ARG A 193 8.76 12.16 0.13
CA ARG A 193 9.09 13.19 1.13
C ARG A 193 10.60 13.23 1.31
N LYS A 194 11.11 14.30 1.94
CA LYS A 194 12.54 14.43 2.23
C LYS A 194 13.07 13.25 3.05
N GLU A 195 12.32 12.84 4.06
CA GLU A 195 12.72 11.78 5.01
C GLU A 195 12.33 10.37 4.54
N ILE A 196 11.30 10.26 3.70
CA ILE A 196 10.77 8.99 3.17
C ILE A 196 10.71 9.10 1.66
N PRO A 197 11.67 8.53 0.93
CA PRO A 197 11.87 8.76 -0.50
C PRO A 197 10.76 8.16 -1.38
N ALA A 198 9.85 7.36 -0.83
CA ALA A 198 8.70 6.84 -1.54
C ALA A 198 7.47 6.74 -0.64
N SER A 199 6.30 7.06 -1.18
CA SER A 199 5.03 6.71 -0.53
C SER A 199 4.73 5.22 -0.69
N TYR A 200 3.84 4.71 0.16
CA TYR A 200 3.28 3.36 0.01
C TYR A 200 2.83 3.08 -1.43
N HIS A 201 2.04 3.98 -2.02
CA HIS A 201 1.50 3.79 -3.36
C HIS A 201 2.57 3.62 -4.44
N LEU A 202 3.61 4.45 -4.41
CA LEU A 202 4.71 4.35 -5.38
C LEU A 202 5.52 3.07 -5.14
N ALA A 203 5.90 2.80 -3.89
CA ALA A 203 6.75 1.67 -3.55
C ALA A 203 6.09 0.34 -3.93
N VAL A 204 4.86 0.08 -3.49
CA VAL A 204 4.19 -1.19 -3.78
C VAL A 204 3.93 -1.40 -5.27
N THR A 205 3.63 -0.32 -6.01
CA THR A 205 3.38 -0.41 -7.46
C THR A 205 4.64 -0.79 -8.22
N LEU A 206 5.78 -0.16 -7.90
CA LEU A 206 7.07 -0.49 -8.51
C LEU A 206 7.51 -1.90 -8.14
N GLU A 207 7.40 -2.28 -6.88
CA GLU A 207 7.88 -3.58 -6.41
C GLU A 207 7.03 -4.75 -6.88
N ASP A 208 5.73 -4.58 -6.98
CA ASP A 208 4.86 -5.60 -7.57
C ASP A 208 5.26 -5.88 -9.03
N ALA A 209 5.65 -4.85 -9.79
CA ALA A 209 6.18 -5.00 -11.15
C ALA A 209 7.57 -5.66 -11.16
N ILE A 210 8.52 -5.19 -10.33
CA ILE A 210 9.89 -5.74 -10.23
C ILE A 210 9.87 -7.22 -9.83
N GLN A 211 9.03 -7.57 -8.86
CA GLN A 211 8.85 -8.94 -8.40
C GLN A 211 7.92 -9.77 -9.32
N LYS A 212 7.45 -9.20 -10.42
CA LYS A 212 6.57 -9.86 -11.40
C LYS A 212 5.33 -10.46 -10.76
N ILE A 213 4.72 -9.75 -9.82
CA ILE A 213 3.47 -10.17 -9.18
C ILE A 213 2.36 -10.20 -10.23
N THR A 214 1.68 -11.33 -10.35
CA THR A 214 0.56 -11.49 -11.31
C THR A 214 -0.79 -11.35 -10.65
N LEU A 215 -0.87 -11.59 -9.32
CA LEU A 215 -2.09 -11.44 -8.53
C LEU A 215 -1.79 -10.71 -7.22
N VAL A 216 -2.30 -9.50 -7.07
CA VAL A 216 -2.24 -8.70 -5.85
C VAL A 216 -3.40 -9.08 -4.94
N THR A 217 -3.10 -9.74 -3.81
CA THR A 217 -4.10 -10.03 -2.77
C THR A 217 -3.93 -9.05 -1.61
N ARG A 218 -5.03 -8.51 -1.07
CA ARG A 218 -5.05 -7.59 0.09
C ARG A 218 -6.47 -7.37 0.61
N GLY A 219 -6.62 -6.70 1.73
CA GLY A 219 -7.94 -6.37 2.28
C GLY A 219 -8.73 -5.37 1.41
N GLU A 220 -10.04 -5.47 1.44
CA GLU A 220 -10.98 -4.61 0.70
C GLU A 220 -10.88 -3.11 1.10
N ASP A 221 -10.30 -2.79 2.25
CA ASP A 221 -10.01 -1.41 2.66
C ASP A 221 -8.98 -0.71 1.75
N LEU A 222 -8.22 -1.48 0.97
CA LEU A 222 -7.30 -0.98 -0.05
C LEU A 222 -7.88 -1.00 -1.47
N PHE A 223 -9.17 -1.37 -1.64
CA PHE A 223 -9.80 -1.45 -2.96
C PHE A 223 -9.68 -0.14 -3.73
N LEU A 224 -10.02 0.98 -3.10
CA LEU A 224 -9.92 2.29 -3.74
C LEU A 224 -8.48 2.66 -4.11
N ALA A 225 -7.48 2.23 -3.35
CA ALA A 225 -6.07 2.50 -3.67
C ALA A 225 -5.64 1.93 -5.02
N THR A 226 -6.34 0.91 -5.53
CA THR A 226 -6.08 0.32 -6.84
C THR A 226 -6.27 1.31 -7.98
N HIS A 227 -7.20 2.25 -7.86
CA HIS A 227 -7.38 3.31 -8.86
C HIS A 227 -6.10 4.14 -9.06
N LEU A 228 -5.44 4.49 -7.95
CA LEU A 228 -4.18 5.23 -7.98
C LEU A 228 -3.02 4.35 -8.46
N HIS A 229 -2.95 3.08 -7.99
CA HIS A 229 -1.91 2.14 -8.44
C HIS A 229 -2.01 1.90 -9.95
N ARG A 230 -3.23 1.78 -10.48
CA ARG A 230 -3.45 1.62 -11.93
C ARG A 230 -2.97 2.82 -12.73
N LEU A 231 -3.16 4.04 -12.21
CA LEU A 231 -2.60 5.25 -12.81
C LEU A 231 -1.07 5.22 -12.79
N LEU A 232 -0.46 4.90 -11.65
CA LEU A 232 1.00 4.81 -11.54
C LEU A 232 1.59 3.76 -12.46
N GLN A 233 0.93 2.60 -12.61
CA GLN A 233 1.35 1.57 -13.58
C GLN A 233 1.37 2.12 -15.01
N ALA A 234 0.34 2.85 -15.43
CA ALA A 234 0.29 3.44 -16.76
C ALA A 234 1.35 4.53 -16.97
N LEU A 235 1.59 5.37 -15.96
CA LEU A 235 2.59 6.44 -16.04
C LEU A 235 4.03 5.95 -16.07
N LEU A 236 4.29 4.79 -15.48
CA LEU A 236 5.61 4.18 -15.34
C LEU A 236 5.83 2.98 -16.28
N ASP A 237 4.91 2.77 -17.22
CA ASP A 237 4.94 1.67 -18.20
C ASP A 237 5.12 0.28 -17.55
N LEU A 238 4.43 0.06 -16.42
CA LEU A 238 4.50 -1.17 -15.65
C LEU A 238 3.37 -2.16 -16.02
N PRO A 239 3.62 -3.46 -15.87
CA PRO A 239 2.57 -4.47 -16.06
C PRO A 239 1.45 -4.29 -15.05
N VAL A 240 0.23 -4.66 -15.46
CA VAL A 240 -0.98 -4.58 -14.62
C VAL A 240 -1.29 -5.98 -14.10
N PRO A 241 -1.16 -6.24 -12.79
CA PRO A 241 -1.58 -7.51 -12.20
C PRO A 241 -3.09 -7.60 -12.11
N GLN A 242 -3.61 -8.80 -11.92
CA GLN A 242 -4.95 -9.01 -11.40
C GLN A 242 -5.00 -8.68 -9.91
N TYR A 243 -6.20 -8.41 -9.40
CA TYR A 243 -6.43 -8.11 -7.99
C TYR A 243 -7.44 -9.08 -7.40
N HIS A 244 -7.31 -9.36 -6.11
CA HIS A 244 -8.28 -10.09 -5.33
C HIS A 244 -8.36 -9.45 -3.93
N HIS A 245 -9.35 -8.59 -3.74
CA HIS A 245 -9.58 -7.91 -2.48
C HIS A 245 -10.43 -8.79 -1.57
N HIS A 246 -9.81 -9.37 -0.56
CA HIS A 246 -10.51 -10.20 0.41
C HIS A 246 -11.24 -9.35 1.46
N LYS A 247 -12.29 -9.90 2.04
CA LYS A 247 -13.04 -9.26 3.13
C LYS A 247 -12.14 -9.03 4.35
N ILE A 248 -12.44 -7.94 5.07
CA ILE A 248 -11.79 -7.68 6.36
C ILE A 248 -12.42 -8.58 7.41
N ILE A 249 -11.56 -9.22 8.23
CA ILE A 249 -12.06 -10.04 9.33
C ILE A 249 -12.61 -9.15 10.43
N THR A 250 -13.86 -9.40 10.78
CA THR A 250 -14.59 -8.74 11.86
C THR A 250 -14.97 -9.73 12.95
N ASP A 251 -15.21 -9.23 14.16
CA ASP A 251 -15.86 -10.00 15.20
C ASP A 251 -17.37 -10.15 14.91
N GLU A 252 -18.07 -10.91 15.75
CA GLU A 252 -19.52 -11.13 15.67
C GLU A 252 -20.35 -9.84 15.69
N MET A 253 -19.76 -8.73 16.18
CA MET A 253 -20.37 -7.41 16.23
C MET A 253 -20.02 -6.54 15.02
N GLY A 254 -19.35 -7.10 13.99
CA GLY A 254 -18.92 -6.38 12.78
C GLY A 254 -17.72 -5.43 13.00
N LYS A 255 -17.04 -5.49 14.15
CA LYS A 255 -15.89 -4.65 14.44
C LYS A 255 -14.61 -5.35 13.97
N ARG A 256 -13.73 -4.63 13.25
CA ARG A 256 -12.44 -5.15 12.79
C ARG A 256 -11.66 -5.77 13.95
N LEU A 257 -11.23 -7.02 13.80
CA LEU A 257 -10.46 -7.73 14.83
C LEU A 257 -9.13 -7.01 15.16
N ALA A 258 -8.52 -6.34 14.21
CA ALA A 258 -7.29 -5.56 14.40
C ALA A 258 -7.37 -4.44 15.46
N LYS A 259 -8.56 -3.90 15.76
CA LYS A 259 -8.72 -2.78 16.73
C LYS A 259 -8.87 -3.20 18.19
N ARG A 260 -9.17 -4.47 18.49
CA ARG A 260 -9.31 -4.98 19.87
C ARG A 260 -8.04 -5.64 20.43
N ALA A 261 -6.95 -5.65 19.70
CA ALA A 261 -6.06 -6.77 19.72
C ALA A 261 -4.65 -6.52 20.26
N HIS A 262 -4.47 -5.72 21.29
CA HIS A 262 -3.23 -5.83 22.07
C HIS A 262 -3.02 -7.23 22.69
N SER A 263 -4.08 -8.06 22.73
CA SER A 263 -4.04 -9.43 23.30
C SER A 263 -4.18 -10.57 22.27
N MET A 264 -4.32 -10.28 20.96
CA MET A 264 -4.56 -11.30 19.93
C MET A 264 -3.51 -11.23 18.80
N THR A 265 -2.25 -11.12 19.15
CA THR A 265 -1.13 -11.27 18.20
C THR A 265 -0.89 -12.74 17.90
N ILE A 266 -0.34 -13.05 16.74
CA ILE A 266 0.03 -14.44 16.39
C ILE A 266 1.06 -14.98 17.37
N GLU A 267 2.00 -14.14 17.80
CA GLU A 267 2.95 -14.46 18.86
C GLU A 267 2.23 -14.89 20.15
N ALA A 268 1.19 -14.15 20.59
CA ALA A 268 0.43 -14.49 21.79
C ALA A 268 -0.32 -15.83 21.66
N PHE A 269 -0.87 -16.15 20.49
CA PHE A 269 -1.47 -17.47 20.23
C PHE A 269 -0.42 -18.57 20.34
N ARG A 270 0.74 -18.39 19.72
CA ARG A 270 1.86 -19.34 19.74
C ARG A 270 2.36 -19.58 21.18
N GLN A 271 2.59 -18.52 21.94
CA GLN A 271 3.04 -18.60 23.34
C GLN A 271 1.96 -19.18 24.27
N GLY A 272 0.70 -18.97 23.96
CA GLY A 272 -0.45 -19.51 24.69
C GLY A 272 -0.77 -20.99 24.37
N GLY A 273 0.11 -21.67 23.58
CA GLY A 273 -0.05 -23.08 23.24
C GLY A 273 -1.17 -23.39 22.23
N ARG A 274 -1.66 -22.38 21.51
CA ARG A 274 -2.58 -22.57 20.39
C ARG A 274 -1.84 -23.16 19.19
N THR A 275 -2.60 -23.81 18.31
CA THR A 275 -2.06 -24.39 17.07
C THR A 275 -2.33 -23.44 15.87
N PRO A 276 -1.61 -23.61 14.76
CA PRO A 276 -1.92 -22.92 13.51
C PRO A 276 -3.35 -23.21 13.02
N GLU A 277 -3.86 -24.41 13.27
CA GLU A 277 -5.23 -24.86 12.94
C GLU A 277 -6.27 -24.06 13.74
N ASP A 278 -6.01 -23.78 15.03
CA ASP A 278 -6.88 -22.91 15.83
C ASP A 278 -7.00 -21.51 15.19
N VAL A 279 -5.86 -20.95 14.75
CA VAL A 279 -5.86 -19.65 14.06
C VAL A 279 -6.63 -19.72 12.75
N ARG A 280 -6.40 -20.77 11.93
CA ARG A 280 -7.15 -20.97 10.67
C ARG A 280 -8.65 -21.11 10.91
N ALA A 281 -9.06 -21.80 11.96
CA ALA A 281 -10.46 -21.93 12.34
C ALA A 281 -11.09 -20.57 12.71
N ILE A 282 -10.39 -19.77 13.54
CA ILE A 282 -10.85 -18.44 13.97
C ILE A 282 -11.03 -17.50 12.77
N ILE A 283 -10.13 -17.55 11.80
CA ILE A 283 -10.18 -16.67 10.61
C ILE A 283 -11.00 -17.25 9.45
N GLY A 284 -11.60 -18.43 9.61
CA GLY A 284 -12.45 -19.04 8.57
C GLY A 284 -11.68 -19.56 7.34
N LEU A 285 -10.40 -19.87 7.47
CA LEU A 285 -9.54 -20.42 6.42
C LEU A 285 -9.13 -21.86 6.72
N GLN A 286 -10.10 -22.72 7.01
CA GLN A 286 -9.82 -24.15 7.19
C GLN A 286 -9.31 -24.76 5.89
N ASN A 287 -8.37 -25.70 6.00
CA ASN A 287 -7.91 -26.48 4.85
C ASN A 287 -9.07 -27.38 4.42
N ASN A 288 -9.54 -27.20 3.20
CA ASN A 288 -10.42 -28.18 2.53
C ASN A 288 -9.57 -29.33 2.03
#